data_c17aaadb67774f5d7fcd63e00b060562
#
_entry.id   c17aaadb67774f5d7fcd63e00b060562
#
_cell.length_a   1.000
_cell.length_b   1.000
_cell.length_c   1.000
_cell.angle_alpha   90.00
_cell.angle_beta   90.00
_cell.angle_gamma   90.00
#
_symmetry.space_group_name_H-M   'P 1'
#
loop_
_entity.id
_entity.type
_entity.pdbx_description
1 polymer ?
#
loop_
_entity_poly.entity_id
_entity_poly.type
_entity_poly.pdbx_seq_one_letter_code
_entity_poly.pdbx_strand_id
1 'polypeptide(L)'
;MASPGPGPERAVVFFHAHPDDEAIFTGGTMALLAAAGWRVVLVFATAGEQGETSASVGPDVPLAVRRMGETARAAECLGAQRVEFLGYHDSGLDNAAARTTGAGGRPPGAFADASVEEASTRLAGILAEEQARALVSYDARGIYGHVDHVQVHRVGLAAAAKAAVPTVYESTVDREYLHFVETHLVVEATVVAQPERAVTGLGLAAAPLGLSTVEVDCTVDVRPVLPVKRRAMAAHASQIPETSSAMRLPDADFAAVYGYEWYARRGPLGPIDTLT
;
A
#
# COMPACT_ATOMS: atom_id res chain seq x y z
N MET A 1 -16.29 -31.46 -5.44
CA MET A 1 -17.13 -30.63 -4.56
C MET A 1 -16.52 -29.24 -4.57
N ALA A 2 -17.26 -28.26 -5.06
CA ALA A 2 -16.81 -26.86 -4.97
C ALA A 2 -16.77 -26.45 -3.49
N SER A 3 -15.65 -25.94 -3.01
CA SER A 3 -15.59 -25.34 -1.68
C SER A 3 -16.67 -24.26 -1.59
N PRO A 4 -17.44 -24.17 -0.49
CA PRO A 4 -18.36 -23.06 -0.30
C PRO A 4 -17.54 -21.77 -0.43
N GLY A 5 -18.03 -20.83 -1.25
CA GLY A 5 -17.44 -19.50 -1.34
C GLY A 5 -17.32 -18.89 0.07
N PRO A 6 -16.38 -17.96 0.30
CA PRO A 6 -16.22 -17.34 1.59
C PRO A 6 -17.56 -16.75 2.02
N GLY A 7 -18.05 -17.18 3.19
CA GLY A 7 -19.28 -16.63 3.75
C GLY A 7 -19.09 -15.14 4.06
N PRO A 8 -20.16 -14.35 4.16
CA PRO A 8 -20.11 -12.91 4.39
C PRO A 8 -19.37 -12.47 5.67
N GLU A 9 -19.00 -13.40 6.53
CA GLU A 9 -18.37 -13.13 7.83
C GLU A 9 -16.83 -13.08 7.81
N ARG A 10 -16.17 -13.14 6.64
CA ARG A 10 -14.70 -13.25 6.53
C ARG A 10 -14.09 -12.22 5.59
N ALA A 11 -14.60 -11.01 5.54
CA ALA A 11 -14.04 -9.98 4.69
C ALA A 11 -12.99 -9.15 5.44
N VAL A 12 -11.87 -8.86 4.73
CA VAL A 12 -10.87 -7.86 5.12
C VAL A 12 -10.81 -6.83 4.00
N VAL A 13 -10.98 -5.56 4.36
CA VAL A 13 -10.91 -4.44 3.43
C VAL A 13 -9.54 -3.76 3.57
N PHE A 14 -8.85 -3.55 2.46
CA PHE A 14 -7.58 -2.84 2.36
C PHE A 14 -7.84 -1.50 1.69
N PHE A 15 -7.57 -0.41 2.41
CA PHE A 15 -7.79 0.95 1.95
C PHE A 15 -6.46 1.65 1.68
N HIS A 16 -6.20 1.98 0.44
CA HIS A 16 -4.96 2.58 -0.06
C HIS A 16 -5.20 3.95 -0.69
N ALA A 17 -4.15 4.76 -0.77
CA ALA A 17 -4.19 6.06 -1.42
C ALA A 17 -4.17 5.92 -2.95
N HIS A 18 -3.17 5.21 -3.48
CA HIS A 18 -2.91 5.11 -4.91
C HIS A 18 -2.73 3.66 -5.36
N PRO A 19 -3.01 3.35 -6.63
CA PRO A 19 -2.59 2.09 -7.24
C PRO A 19 -1.07 1.91 -7.16
N ASP A 20 -0.60 0.78 -6.71
CA ASP A 20 0.73 0.26 -6.40
C ASP A 20 1.03 0.13 -4.89
N ASP A 21 0.46 0.99 -4.06
CA ASP A 21 0.61 0.92 -2.60
C ASP A 21 0.23 -0.45 -2.04
N GLU A 22 -0.85 -1.05 -2.56
CA GLU A 22 -1.34 -2.37 -2.11
C GLU A 22 -0.32 -3.46 -2.36
N ALA A 23 0.36 -3.42 -3.50
CA ALA A 23 1.35 -4.41 -3.87
C ALA A 23 2.64 -4.27 -3.06
N ILE A 24 3.02 -3.01 -2.76
CA ILE A 24 4.25 -2.68 -2.02
C ILE A 24 4.09 -2.99 -0.53
N PHE A 25 3.04 -2.47 0.12
CA PHE A 25 2.94 -2.46 1.58
C PHE A 25 2.14 -3.62 2.15
N THR A 26 1.21 -4.22 1.40
CA THR A 26 0.25 -5.20 1.94
C THR A 26 0.03 -6.42 1.05
N GLY A 27 0.72 -6.52 -0.09
CA GLY A 27 0.43 -7.52 -1.11
C GLY A 27 0.66 -8.96 -0.65
N GLY A 28 1.68 -9.19 0.17
CA GLY A 28 1.93 -10.51 0.74
C GLY A 28 0.85 -10.93 1.73
N THR A 29 0.45 -10.03 2.63
CA THR A 29 -0.64 -10.26 3.59
C THR A 29 -1.96 -10.55 2.87
N MET A 30 -2.29 -9.80 1.81
CA MET A 30 -3.48 -10.05 0.99
C MET A 30 -3.46 -11.45 0.38
N ALA A 31 -2.33 -11.85 -0.22
CA ALA A 31 -2.18 -13.17 -0.83
C ALA A 31 -2.31 -14.31 0.21
N LEU A 32 -1.74 -14.13 1.40
CA LEU A 32 -1.87 -15.09 2.49
C LEU A 32 -3.31 -15.19 3.01
N LEU A 33 -3.99 -14.07 3.20
CA LEU A 33 -5.41 -14.05 3.62
C LEU A 33 -6.30 -14.68 2.57
N ALA A 34 -6.11 -14.36 1.29
CA ALA A 34 -6.86 -14.97 0.19
C ALA A 34 -6.65 -16.49 0.16
N ALA A 35 -5.41 -16.98 0.31
CA ALA A 35 -5.09 -18.40 0.40
C ALA A 35 -5.73 -19.08 1.63
N ALA A 36 -5.90 -18.35 2.74
CA ALA A 36 -6.59 -18.82 3.93
C ALA A 36 -8.12 -18.74 3.84
N GLY A 37 -8.66 -18.35 2.67
CA GLY A 37 -10.10 -18.30 2.41
C GLY A 37 -10.81 -17.04 2.92
N TRP A 38 -10.05 -15.96 3.21
CA TRP A 38 -10.63 -14.66 3.48
C TRP A 38 -11.05 -13.97 2.18
N ARG A 39 -12.15 -13.24 2.24
CA ARG A 39 -12.55 -12.33 1.18
C ARG A 39 -11.71 -11.04 1.30
N VAL A 40 -10.88 -10.79 0.31
CA VAL A 40 -10.01 -9.61 0.22
C VAL A 40 -10.68 -8.59 -0.68
N VAL A 41 -10.87 -7.37 -0.15
CA VAL A 41 -11.47 -6.25 -0.86
C VAL A 41 -10.47 -5.11 -0.87
N LEU A 42 -10.20 -4.57 -2.06
CA LEU A 42 -9.35 -3.41 -2.27
C LEU A 42 -10.17 -2.15 -2.47
N VAL A 43 -9.82 -1.08 -1.78
CA VAL A 43 -10.39 0.24 -1.97
C VAL A 43 -9.25 1.25 -2.14
N PHE A 44 -9.33 2.06 -3.18
CA PHE A 44 -8.39 3.15 -3.43
C PHE A 44 -9.08 4.49 -3.28
N ALA A 45 -8.39 5.46 -2.69
CA ALA A 45 -8.90 6.83 -2.60
C ALA A 45 -8.91 7.50 -3.97
N THR A 46 -7.83 7.31 -4.74
CA THR A 46 -7.58 7.96 -6.04
C THR A 46 -7.17 6.95 -7.11
N ALA A 47 -7.12 7.37 -8.36
CA ALA A 47 -6.56 6.58 -9.46
C ALA A 47 -5.06 6.86 -9.70
N GLY A 48 -4.43 7.71 -8.87
CA GLY A 48 -3.01 8.00 -8.94
C GLY A 48 -2.59 8.75 -10.21
N GLU A 49 -3.42 9.64 -10.70
CA GLU A 49 -3.23 10.35 -11.98
C GLU A 49 -2.11 11.39 -11.98
N GLN A 50 -1.59 11.75 -10.79
CA GLN A 50 -0.45 12.67 -10.64
C GLN A 50 0.90 11.93 -10.53
N GLY A 51 0.90 10.61 -10.64
CA GLY A 51 2.13 9.82 -10.60
C GLY A 51 3.08 10.17 -11.76
N GLU A 52 4.38 10.04 -11.52
CA GLU A 52 5.38 10.19 -12.57
C GLU A 52 5.27 9.03 -13.57
N THR A 53 5.17 9.35 -14.85
CA THR A 53 5.14 8.34 -15.91
C THR A 53 6.56 8.01 -16.36
N SER A 54 6.90 6.73 -16.38
CA SER A 54 8.11 6.28 -17.04
C SER A 54 8.04 6.60 -18.55
N ALA A 55 9.18 6.96 -19.16
CA ALA A 55 9.28 7.31 -20.58
C ALA A 55 8.82 6.18 -21.54
N SER A 56 8.65 4.96 -21.04
CA SER A 56 8.14 3.81 -21.80
C SER A 56 6.61 3.80 -21.95
N VAL A 57 5.91 4.72 -21.28
CA VAL A 57 4.44 4.81 -21.30
C VAL A 57 4.01 5.80 -22.36
N GLY A 58 3.42 5.31 -23.46
CA GLY A 58 2.90 6.16 -24.53
C GLY A 58 1.73 7.05 -24.07
N PRO A 59 1.54 8.24 -24.69
CA PRO A 59 0.56 9.24 -24.28
C PRO A 59 -0.90 8.88 -24.62
N ASP A 60 -1.13 7.75 -25.29
CA ASP A 60 -2.42 7.45 -25.93
C ASP A 60 -3.56 7.11 -24.94
N VAL A 61 -3.22 6.78 -23.67
CA VAL A 61 -4.21 6.44 -22.65
C VAL A 61 -3.97 7.29 -21.40
N PRO A 62 -5.00 7.94 -20.84
CA PRO A 62 -4.87 8.69 -19.59
C PRO A 62 -4.27 7.81 -18.48
N LEU A 63 -3.35 8.38 -17.68
CA LEU A 63 -2.63 7.65 -16.66
C LEU A 63 -3.58 6.96 -15.67
N ALA A 64 -4.65 7.63 -15.24
CA ALA A 64 -5.67 7.05 -14.37
C ALA A 64 -6.25 5.74 -14.94
N VAL A 65 -6.65 5.75 -16.23
CA VAL A 65 -7.22 4.55 -16.89
C VAL A 65 -6.21 3.42 -16.96
N ARG A 66 -4.95 3.75 -17.24
CA ARG A 66 -3.85 2.79 -17.27
C ARG A 66 -3.64 2.16 -15.89
N ARG A 67 -3.50 3.00 -14.85
CA ARG A 67 -3.29 2.54 -13.48
C ARG A 67 -4.45 1.70 -12.95
N MET A 68 -5.69 2.04 -13.28
CA MET A 68 -6.85 1.19 -12.97
C MET A 68 -6.76 -0.20 -13.62
N GLY A 69 -6.29 -0.28 -14.87
CA GLY A 69 -6.04 -1.55 -15.56
C GLY A 69 -4.88 -2.35 -14.95
N GLU A 70 -3.84 -1.68 -14.47
CA GLU A 70 -2.71 -2.26 -13.74
C GLU A 70 -3.18 -2.81 -12.39
N THR A 71 -3.99 -2.04 -11.65
CA THR A 71 -4.62 -2.45 -10.39
C THR A 71 -5.45 -3.72 -10.56
N ALA A 72 -6.24 -3.83 -11.63
CA ALA A 72 -7.05 -5.04 -11.86
C ALA A 72 -6.18 -6.30 -12.00
N ARG A 73 -5.04 -6.21 -12.71
CA ARG A 73 -4.07 -7.31 -12.83
C ARG A 73 -3.36 -7.62 -11.51
N ALA A 74 -2.96 -6.59 -10.75
CA ALA A 74 -2.35 -6.76 -9.44
C ALA A 74 -3.34 -7.43 -8.46
N ALA A 75 -4.58 -6.99 -8.42
CA ALA A 75 -5.66 -7.54 -7.61
C ALA A 75 -5.89 -9.03 -7.91
N GLU A 76 -5.89 -9.42 -9.20
CA GLU A 76 -5.99 -10.82 -9.62
C GLU A 76 -4.80 -11.64 -9.08
N CYS A 77 -3.58 -11.13 -9.17
CA CYS A 77 -2.39 -11.79 -8.60
C CYS A 77 -2.53 -12.00 -7.09
N LEU A 78 -3.04 -10.99 -6.38
CA LEU A 78 -3.15 -10.98 -4.91
C LEU A 78 -4.38 -11.74 -4.39
N GLY A 79 -5.28 -12.17 -5.28
CA GLY A 79 -6.50 -12.88 -4.90
C GLY A 79 -7.59 -11.97 -4.34
N ALA A 80 -7.57 -10.68 -4.63
CA ALA A 80 -8.64 -9.77 -4.27
C ALA A 80 -9.89 -10.03 -5.14
N GLN A 81 -11.06 -10.04 -4.49
CA GLN A 81 -12.32 -10.36 -5.15
C GLN A 81 -13.17 -9.14 -5.49
N ARG A 82 -12.78 -7.96 -4.99
CA ARG A 82 -13.43 -6.68 -5.29
C ARG A 82 -12.38 -5.58 -5.29
N VAL A 83 -12.50 -4.67 -6.24
CA VAL A 83 -11.69 -3.43 -6.33
C VAL A 83 -12.63 -2.26 -6.49
N GLU A 84 -12.48 -1.24 -5.65
CA GLU A 84 -13.27 -0.01 -5.66
C GLU A 84 -12.37 1.21 -5.64
N PHE A 85 -12.84 2.30 -6.26
CA PHE A 85 -12.22 3.62 -6.21
C PHE A 85 -13.21 4.62 -5.62
N LEU A 86 -12.78 5.39 -4.61
CA LEU A 86 -13.64 6.41 -4.01
C LEU A 86 -13.82 7.64 -4.93
N GLY A 87 -12.98 7.79 -5.96
CA GLY A 87 -13.14 8.79 -7.00
C GLY A 87 -12.65 10.19 -6.62
N TYR A 88 -11.73 10.28 -5.64
CA TYR A 88 -11.00 11.52 -5.37
C TYR A 88 -9.82 11.67 -6.33
N HIS A 89 -9.33 12.90 -6.48
CA HIS A 89 -8.12 13.18 -7.23
C HIS A 89 -6.88 12.96 -6.37
N ASP A 90 -5.84 12.41 -7.00
CA ASP A 90 -4.50 12.34 -6.44
C ASP A 90 -3.97 13.74 -6.13
N SER A 91 -3.48 13.95 -4.91
CA SER A 91 -3.01 15.26 -4.45
C SER A 91 -1.63 15.63 -5.01
N GLY A 92 -0.95 14.67 -5.63
CA GLY A 92 0.42 14.81 -6.09
C GLY A 92 1.44 14.87 -4.95
N LEU A 93 2.71 14.85 -5.30
CA LEU A 93 3.79 15.03 -4.34
C LEU A 93 3.74 16.45 -3.77
N ASP A 94 3.75 16.56 -2.44
CA ASP A 94 3.75 17.84 -1.73
C ASP A 94 5.11 18.53 -1.87
N ASN A 95 5.33 19.11 -3.05
CA ASN A 95 6.59 19.78 -3.39
C ASN A 95 6.62 21.13 -2.68
N ALA A 96 7.32 21.22 -1.54
CA ALA A 96 7.52 22.49 -0.81
C ALA A 96 8.07 23.59 -1.72
N ALA A 97 8.85 23.23 -2.75
CA ALA A 97 9.37 24.15 -3.78
C ALA A 97 8.26 24.70 -4.69
N ALA A 98 7.22 23.91 -5.02
CA ALA A 98 6.09 24.35 -5.84
C ALA A 98 5.21 25.38 -5.09
N ARG A 99 5.11 25.25 -3.77
CA ARG A 99 4.37 26.23 -2.92
C ARG A 99 5.04 27.60 -2.87
N THR A 100 6.36 27.67 -2.93
CA THR A 100 7.10 28.95 -2.91
C THR A 100 7.04 29.71 -4.23
N THR A 101 6.74 29.02 -5.34
CA THR A 101 6.66 29.65 -6.69
C THR A 101 5.22 30.01 -7.11
N GLY A 102 4.22 29.70 -6.28
CA GLY A 102 2.80 29.97 -6.60
C GLY A 102 2.23 29.17 -7.76
N ALA A 103 2.99 28.22 -8.31
CA ALA A 103 2.62 27.45 -9.51
C ALA A 103 2.01 26.07 -9.21
N GLY A 104 1.80 25.70 -7.93
CA GLY A 104 1.42 24.35 -7.57
C GLY A 104 0.42 24.28 -6.41
N GLY A 105 -0.84 24.58 -6.64
CA GLY A 105 -1.95 24.16 -5.77
C GLY A 105 -2.31 22.71 -6.10
N ARG A 106 -2.86 21.97 -5.11
CA ARG A 106 -3.45 20.65 -5.36
C ARG A 106 -4.60 20.76 -6.36
N PRO A 107 -4.88 19.73 -7.15
CA PRO A 107 -6.01 19.76 -8.08
C PRO A 107 -7.34 19.90 -7.31
N PRO A 108 -8.38 20.52 -7.89
CA PRO A 108 -9.70 20.54 -7.30
C PRO A 108 -10.19 19.11 -7.03
N GLY A 109 -10.74 18.85 -5.85
CA GLY A 109 -11.16 17.50 -5.46
C GLY A 109 -10.03 16.57 -5.04
N ALA A 110 -8.84 17.12 -4.72
CA ALA A 110 -7.72 16.37 -4.17
C ALA A 110 -8.13 15.64 -2.88
N PHE A 111 -7.68 14.39 -2.73
CA PHE A 111 -8.05 13.56 -1.59
C PHE A 111 -7.55 14.13 -0.25
N ALA A 112 -6.35 14.72 -0.23
CA ALA A 112 -5.82 15.35 0.98
C ALA A 112 -6.68 16.51 1.51
N ASP A 113 -7.46 17.17 0.64
CA ASP A 113 -8.34 18.30 0.98
C ASP A 113 -9.82 17.86 1.15
N ALA A 114 -10.12 16.57 0.92
CA ALA A 114 -11.47 16.04 1.04
C ALA A 114 -11.95 16.06 2.50
N SER A 115 -13.26 16.26 2.67
CA SER A 115 -13.88 16.12 3.99
C SER A 115 -13.73 14.69 4.51
N VAL A 116 -13.11 14.54 5.68
CA VAL A 116 -12.99 13.23 6.35
C VAL A 116 -14.39 12.64 6.60
N GLU A 117 -15.37 13.48 6.93
CA GLU A 117 -16.75 13.04 7.16
C GLU A 117 -17.38 12.43 5.90
N GLU A 118 -17.21 13.09 4.75
CA GLU A 118 -17.72 12.60 3.47
C GLU A 118 -16.99 11.34 3.01
N ALA A 119 -15.65 11.36 2.98
CA ALA A 119 -14.84 10.25 2.50
C ALA A 119 -15.03 9.00 3.39
N SER A 120 -15.08 9.19 4.72
CA SER A 120 -15.32 8.08 5.64
C SER A 120 -16.73 7.50 5.52
N THR A 121 -17.72 8.31 5.15
CA THR A 121 -19.08 7.80 4.90
C THR A 121 -19.12 6.91 3.67
N ARG A 122 -18.42 7.28 2.59
CA ARG A 122 -18.29 6.42 1.39
C ARG A 122 -17.62 5.10 1.72
N LEU A 123 -16.47 5.14 2.43
CA LEU A 123 -15.74 3.95 2.82
C LEU A 123 -16.56 3.08 3.80
N ALA A 124 -17.26 3.68 4.76
CA ALA A 124 -18.10 2.97 5.71
C ALA A 124 -19.25 2.21 5.04
N GLY A 125 -19.78 2.74 3.93
CA GLY A 125 -20.75 2.03 3.09
C GLY A 125 -20.18 0.70 2.59
N ILE A 126 -18.97 0.71 2.02
CA ILE A 126 -18.29 -0.50 1.54
C ILE A 126 -17.99 -1.47 2.69
N LEU A 127 -17.49 -0.96 3.83
CA LEU A 127 -17.22 -1.78 5.02
C LEU A 127 -18.48 -2.50 5.53
N ALA A 128 -19.62 -1.81 5.52
CA ALA A 128 -20.89 -2.37 5.93
C ALA A 128 -21.44 -3.41 4.92
N GLU A 129 -21.36 -3.11 3.62
CA GLU A 129 -21.73 -4.06 2.55
C GLU A 129 -20.95 -5.37 2.65
N GLU A 130 -19.65 -5.29 2.90
CA GLU A 130 -18.76 -6.45 3.01
C GLU A 130 -18.79 -7.09 4.40
N GLN A 131 -19.51 -6.51 5.37
CA GLN A 131 -19.49 -6.96 6.77
C GLN A 131 -18.07 -7.15 7.28
N ALA A 132 -17.20 -6.15 7.01
CA ALA A 132 -15.77 -6.23 7.21
C ALA A 132 -15.39 -6.59 8.66
N ARG A 133 -14.58 -7.64 8.81
CA ARG A 133 -14.01 -8.06 10.11
C ARG A 133 -12.76 -7.26 10.47
N ALA A 134 -12.09 -6.72 9.48
CA ALA A 134 -10.97 -5.81 9.68
C ALA A 134 -10.87 -4.83 8.52
N LEU A 135 -10.33 -3.66 8.84
CA LEU A 135 -9.85 -2.67 7.89
C LEU A 135 -8.34 -2.57 7.99
N VAL A 136 -7.65 -2.59 6.85
CA VAL A 136 -6.25 -2.20 6.76
C VAL A 136 -6.18 -0.78 6.22
N SER A 137 -5.49 0.09 6.92
CA SER A 137 -5.25 1.49 6.60
C SER A 137 -3.76 1.79 6.77
N TYR A 138 -3.35 3.04 6.93
CA TYR A 138 -1.95 3.39 7.20
C TYR A 138 -1.76 3.94 8.61
N ASP A 139 -0.50 3.96 9.09
CA ASP A 139 -0.15 4.63 10.33
C ASP A 139 -0.43 6.15 10.28
N ALA A 140 -0.38 6.80 11.43
CA ALA A 140 -0.73 8.22 11.54
C ALA A 140 0.17 9.17 10.73
N ARG A 141 1.34 8.71 10.30
CA ARG A 141 2.28 9.46 9.45
C ARG A 141 2.09 9.15 7.97
N GLY A 142 1.19 8.22 7.61
CA GLY A 142 1.01 7.76 6.25
C GLY A 142 2.26 7.06 5.73
N ILE A 143 2.90 6.25 6.55
CA ILE A 143 4.14 5.50 6.29
C ILE A 143 5.34 6.42 6.08
N TYR A 144 5.34 7.25 5.03
CA TYR A 144 6.46 8.15 4.64
C TYR A 144 6.05 9.62 4.50
N GLY A 145 4.84 9.98 4.93
CA GLY A 145 4.39 11.37 5.02
C GLY A 145 3.69 11.92 3.79
N HIS A 146 3.34 11.09 2.79
CA HIS A 146 2.50 11.55 1.69
C HIS A 146 1.16 12.04 2.21
N VAL A 147 0.69 13.20 1.74
CA VAL A 147 -0.52 13.84 2.27
C VAL A 147 -1.79 12.97 2.10
N ASP A 148 -1.88 12.23 0.99
CA ASP A 148 -2.98 11.29 0.76
C ASP A 148 -2.89 10.06 1.67
N HIS A 149 -1.68 9.61 2.02
CA HIS A 149 -1.50 8.52 2.98
C HIS A 149 -1.93 8.93 4.39
N VAL A 150 -1.59 10.16 4.80
CA VAL A 150 -2.08 10.72 6.08
C VAL A 150 -3.62 10.82 6.06
N GLN A 151 -4.20 11.16 4.93
CA GLN A 151 -5.65 11.22 4.78
C GLN A 151 -6.30 9.83 4.79
N VAL A 152 -5.66 8.79 4.21
CA VAL A 152 -6.09 7.38 4.35
C VAL A 152 -6.20 6.98 5.81
N HIS A 153 -5.21 7.31 6.64
CA HIS A 153 -5.28 7.07 8.08
C HIS A 153 -6.53 7.71 8.72
N ARG A 154 -6.74 9.01 8.49
CA ARG A 154 -7.85 9.76 9.08
C ARG A 154 -9.20 9.22 8.64
N VAL A 155 -9.37 9.01 7.35
CA VAL A 155 -10.60 8.50 6.74
C VAL A 155 -10.85 7.06 7.16
N GLY A 156 -9.81 6.22 7.18
CA GLY A 156 -9.90 4.81 7.59
C GLY A 156 -10.40 4.65 9.02
N LEU A 157 -9.82 5.38 9.99
CA LEU A 157 -10.26 5.33 11.39
C LEU A 157 -11.71 5.80 11.54
N ALA A 158 -12.08 6.91 10.88
CA ALA A 158 -13.44 7.42 10.94
C ALA A 158 -14.45 6.45 10.31
N ALA A 159 -14.10 5.82 9.18
CA ALA A 159 -14.95 4.85 8.51
C ALA A 159 -15.12 3.55 9.33
N ALA A 160 -14.05 3.04 9.92
CA ALA A 160 -14.11 1.87 10.81
C ALA A 160 -15.02 2.10 12.00
N ALA A 161 -14.94 3.30 12.62
CA ALA A 161 -15.83 3.69 13.72
C ALA A 161 -17.31 3.75 13.29
N LYS A 162 -17.59 4.33 12.10
CA LYS A 162 -18.95 4.42 11.54
C LYS A 162 -19.56 3.05 11.24
N ALA A 163 -18.76 2.14 10.67
CA ALA A 163 -19.20 0.80 10.28
C ALA A 163 -19.04 -0.22 11.42
N ALA A 164 -18.60 0.18 12.61
CA ALA A 164 -18.33 -0.67 13.76
C ALA A 164 -17.40 -1.85 13.42
N VAL A 165 -16.38 -1.62 12.58
CA VAL A 165 -15.36 -2.62 12.25
C VAL A 165 -14.54 -2.94 13.51
N PRO A 166 -14.44 -4.20 13.94
CA PRO A 166 -13.85 -4.52 15.24
C PRO A 166 -12.35 -4.27 15.32
N THR A 167 -11.62 -4.44 14.21
CA THR A 167 -10.16 -4.33 14.20
C THR A 167 -9.69 -3.48 13.03
N VAL A 168 -8.80 -2.53 13.32
CA VAL A 168 -8.08 -1.76 12.30
C VAL A 168 -6.59 -2.09 12.40
N TYR A 169 -6.00 -2.43 11.27
CA TYR A 169 -4.55 -2.58 11.11
C TYR A 169 -4.01 -1.36 10.37
N GLU A 170 -3.06 -0.71 10.98
CA GLU A 170 -2.35 0.42 10.41
C GLU A 170 -1.06 -0.11 9.78
N SER A 171 -1.07 -0.31 8.44
CA SER A 171 0.12 -0.72 7.71
C SER A 171 1.20 0.34 7.85
N THR A 172 2.39 -0.12 8.13
CA THR A 172 3.57 0.71 8.40
C THR A 172 4.83 0.00 7.90
N VAL A 173 5.97 0.58 8.23
CA VAL A 173 7.29 -0.02 8.02
C VAL A 173 8.02 -0.03 9.35
N ASP A 174 8.65 -1.15 9.70
CA ASP A 174 9.59 -1.19 10.83
C ASP A 174 10.84 -0.40 10.44
N ARG A 175 11.01 0.76 11.09
CA ARG A 175 12.09 1.71 10.78
C ARG A 175 13.47 1.14 11.07
N GLU A 176 13.61 0.45 12.18
CA GLU A 176 14.90 -0.12 12.59
C GLU A 176 15.30 -1.26 11.65
N TYR A 177 14.34 -2.11 11.28
CA TYR A 177 14.59 -3.17 10.31
C TYR A 177 15.01 -2.63 8.93
N LEU A 178 14.29 -1.65 8.40
CA LEU A 178 14.65 -1.06 7.09
C LEU A 178 16.00 -0.35 7.13
N HIS A 179 16.30 0.35 8.20
CA HIS A 179 17.62 0.99 8.37
C HIS A 179 18.74 -0.07 8.39
N PHE A 180 18.51 -1.19 9.05
CA PHE A 180 19.46 -2.31 9.04
C PHE A 180 19.66 -2.87 7.62
N VAL A 181 18.56 -3.16 6.90
CA VAL A 181 18.61 -3.68 5.52
C VAL A 181 19.31 -2.71 4.59
N GLU A 182 18.97 -1.43 4.64
CA GLU A 182 19.58 -0.39 3.81
C GLU A 182 21.09 -0.30 4.07
N THR A 183 21.49 -0.29 5.33
CA THR A 183 22.91 -0.20 5.72
C THR A 183 23.68 -1.45 5.29
N HIS A 184 23.10 -2.63 5.45
CA HIS A 184 23.73 -3.90 5.09
C HIS A 184 23.88 -4.04 3.57
N LEU A 185 22.80 -3.82 2.81
CA LEU A 185 22.82 -3.91 1.35
C LEU A 185 23.73 -2.86 0.72
N VAL A 186 23.75 -1.62 1.25
CA VAL A 186 24.65 -0.57 0.77
C VAL A 186 26.11 -0.93 1.05
N VAL A 187 26.40 -1.46 2.23
CA VAL A 187 27.76 -1.92 2.57
C VAL A 187 28.21 -3.05 1.67
N GLU A 188 27.38 -4.07 1.45
CA GLU A 188 27.69 -5.15 0.53
C GLU A 188 27.90 -4.67 -0.91
N ALA A 189 27.05 -3.78 -1.42
CA ALA A 189 27.19 -3.20 -2.75
C ALA A 189 28.50 -2.43 -2.92
N THR A 190 28.94 -1.72 -1.88
CA THR A 190 30.20 -0.97 -1.87
C THR A 190 31.41 -1.90 -1.88
N VAL A 191 31.36 -2.98 -1.11
CA VAL A 191 32.47 -3.97 -1.00
C VAL A 191 32.61 -4.77 -2.32
N VAL A 192 31.49 -5.09 -2.99
CA VAL A 192 31.50 -5.90 -4.23
C VAL A 192 31.65 -5.03 -5.48
N ALA A 193 31.75 -3.70 -5.33
CA ALA A 193 31.83 -2.74 -6.45
C ALA A 193 30.67 -2.89 -7.47
N GLN A 194 29.47 -3.15 -6.98
CA GLN A 194 28.24 -3.23 -7.79
C GLN A 194 27.28 -2.09 -7.40
N PRO A 195 27.50 -0.88 -7.91
CA PRO A 195 26.68 0.29 -7.56
C PRO A 195 25.19 0.12 -7.92
N GLU A 196 24.87 -0.73 -8.88
CA GLU A 196 23.52 -1.10 -9.27
C GLU A 196 22.76 -1.89 -8.18
N ARG A 197 23.45 -2.47 -7.21
CA ARG A 197 22.84 -3.12 -6.05
C ARG A 197 22.53 -2.15 -4.91
N ALA A 198 23.05 -0.94 -4.97
CA ALA A 198 22.77 0.06 -3.95
C ALA A 198 21.26 0.40 -4.00
N VAL A 199 20.57 0.17 -2.89
CA VAL A 199 19.14 0.51 -2.71
C VAL A 199 19.01 2.03 -2.47
N THR A 200 19.60 2.82 -3.36
CA THR A 200 19.64 4.28 -3.24
C THR A 200 18.31 4.96 -3.60
N GLY A 201 17.27 4.18 -3.89
CA GLY A 201 15.99 4.70 -4.38
C GLY A 201 14.84 4.77 -3.38
N LEU A 202 15.00 4.25 -2.16
CA LEU A 202 13.89 4.26 -1.20
C LEU A 202 13.71 5.62 -0.51
N GLY A 203 14.63 6.57 -0.69
CA GLY A 203 14.51 7.92 -0.12
C GLY A 203 14.40 7.97 1.41
N LEU A 204 14.78 6.89 2.09
CA LEU A 204 14.55 6.66 3.51
C LEU A 204 15.33 7.63 4.43
N ALA A 205 16.34 8.30 3.91
CA ALA A 205 17.24 9.14 4.71
C ALA A 205 16.66 10.51 5.11
N ALA A 206 15.52 10.94 4.55
CA ALA A 206 15.09 12.35 4.65
C ALA A 206 13.86 12.59 5.54
N ALA A 207 13.09 11.57 5.94
CA ALA A 207 11.91 11.71 6.79
C ALA A 207 11.80 10.55 7.78
N PRO A 208 11.16 10.73 8.96
CA PRO A 208 10.88 9.62 9.87
C PRO A 208 9.88 8.67 9.19
N LEU A 209 10.41 7.60 8.60
CA LEU A 209 9.65 6.55 7.94
C LEU A 209 9.03 5.62 8.98
N GLY A 210 7.77 5.27 8.81
CA GLY A 210 7.09 4.24 9.58
C GLY A 210 7.13 4.40 11.10
N LEU A 211 7.01 3.29 11.79
CA LEU A 211 7.03 3.17 13.25
C LEU A 211 8.32 2.52 13.74
N SER A 212 8.62 2.65 15.04
CA SER A 212 9.70 1.87 15.65
C SER A 212 9.24 0.43 15.90
N THR A 213 10.17 -0.51 15.98
CA THR A 213 9.89 -1.95 16.24
C THR A 213 8.98 -2.17 17.44
N VAL A 214 9.11 -1.34 18.50
CA VAL A 214 8.29 -1.47 19.72
C VAL A 214 6.84 -0.98 19.54
N GLU A 215 6.54 -0.26 18.49
CA GLU A 215 5.20 0.22 18.14
C GLU A 215 4.48 -0.72 17.15
N VAL A 216 5.18 -1.74 16.65
CA VAL A 216 4.63 -2.73 15.71
C VAL A 216 3.99 -3.88 16.52
N ASP A 217 2.70 -4.13 16.28
CA ASP A 217 1.95 -5.22 16.92
C ASP A 217 2.04 -6.55 16.14
N CYS A 218 2.08 -6.47 14.80
CA CYS A 218 2.09 -7.62 13.92
C CYS A 218 3.20 -7.50 12.88
N THR A 219 4.02 -8.54 12.76
CA THR A 219 4.99 -8.70 11.65
C THR A 219 4.62 -9.97 10.89
N VAL A 220 4.20 -9.81 9.65
CA VAL A 220 3.80 -10.91 8.78
C VAL A 220 4.99 -11.32 7.91
N ASP A 221 5.40 -12.59 8.01
CA ASP A 221 6.39 -13.17 7.10
C ASP A 221 5.73 -13.52 5.77
N VAL A 222 5.96 -12.68 4.76
CA VAL A 222 5.40 -12.85 3.43
C VAL A 222 6.35 -13.53 2.43
N ARG A 223 7.51 -14.01 2.91
CA ARG A 223 8.48 -14.72 2.06
C ARG A 223 7.90 -15.94 1.34
N PRO A 224 6.97 -16.72 1.91
CA PRO A 224 6.32 -17.81 1.21
C PRO A 224 5.54 -17.41 -0.05
N VAL A 225 5.10 -16.14 -0.12
CA VAL A 225 4.29 -15.60 -1.22
C VAL A 225 4.98 -14.47 -1.99
N LEU A 226 6.28 -14.26 -1.77
CA LEU A 226 7.06 -13.23 -2.47
C LEU A 226 6.94 -13.26 -4.00
N PRO A 227 6.93 -14.44 -4.67
CA PRO A 227 6.71 -14.49 -6.11
C PRO A 227 5.36 -13.89 -6.53
N VAL A 228 4.33 -14.02 -5.69
CA VAL A 228 3.02 -13.41 -5.92
C VAL A 228 3.11 -11.90 -5.77
N LYS A 229 3.67 -11.43 -4.65
CA LYS A 229 3.88 -10.00 -4.38
C LYS A 229 4.68 -9.33 -5.49
N ARG A 230 5.80 -9.94 -5.92
CA ARG A 230 6.64 -9.40 -7.00
C ARG A 230 5.89 -9.29 -8.34
N ARG A 231 5.04 -10.27 -8.67
CA ARG A 231 4.18 -10.19 -9.87
C ARG A 231 3.14 -9.08 -9.75
N ALA A 232 2.54 -8.89 -8.59
CA ALA A 232 1.60 -7.79 -8.36
C ALA A 232 2.29 -6.42 -8.50
N MET A 233 3.50 -6.25 -7.94
CA MET A 233 4.30 -5.05 -8.14
C MET A 233 4.62 -4.82 -9.63
N ALA A 234 5.02 -5.86 -10.36
CA ALA A 234 5.31 -5.80 -11.80
C ALA A 234 4.08 -5.44 -12.65
N ALA A 235 2.87 -5.71 -12.17
CA ALA A 235 1.64 -5.34 -12.86
C ALA A 235 1.46 -3.82 -12.96
N HIS A 236 2.04 -3.04 -12.02
CA HIS A 236 2.05 -1.58 -12.00
C HIS A 236 3.19 -0.99 -12.84
N ALA A 237 3.35 -1.46 -14.07
CA ALA A 237 4.50 -1.16 -14.94
C ALA A 237 4.66 0.34 -15.25
N SER A 238 3.60 1.15 -15.16
CA SER A 238 3.68 2.60 -15.35
C SER A 238 4.44 3.29 -14.22
N GLN A 239 4.42 2.73 -13.00
CA GLN A 239 5.05 3.28 -11.79
C GLN A 239 6.26 2.45 -11.33
N ILE A 240 6.19 1.13 -11.50
CA ILE A 240 7.22 0.17 -11.10
C ILE A 240 7.71 -0.58 -12.36
N PRO A 241 8.41 0.09 -13.28
CA PRO A 241 8.90 -0.57 -14.48
C PRO A 241 9.93 -1.66 -14.13
N GLU A 242 10.11 -2.64 -15.02
CA GLU A 242 11.12 -3.71 -14.88
C GLU A 242 12.55 -3.15 -14.66
N THR A 243 12.77 -1.92 -15.10
CA THR A 243 14.05 -1.21 -14.93
C THR A 243 14.18 -0.53 -13.57
N SER A 244 13.14 -0.52 -12.73
CA SER A 244 13.19 0.06 -11.39
C SER A 244 14.17 -0.68 -10.48
N SER A 245 14.74 0.01 -9.50
CA SER A 245 15.63 -0.59 -8.51
C SER A 245 14.97 -1.79 -7.81
N ALA A 246 13.71 -1.67 -7.41
CA ALA A 246 12.96 -2.74 -6.76
C ALA A 246 12.88 -4.02 -7.61
N MET A 247 12.55 -3.89 -8.91
CA MET A 247 12.37 -5.05 -9.79
C MET A 247 13.70 -5.69 -10.21
N ARG A 248 14.82 -4.97 -10.10
CA ARG A 248 16.17 -5.48 -10.41
C ARG A 248 16.86 -6.14 -9.22
N LEU A 249 16.30 -6.05 -8.01
CA LEU A 249 16.90 -6.73 -6.87
C LEU A 249 17.01 -8.23 -7.12
N PRO A 250 18.17 -8.86 -6.81
CA PRO A 250 18.27 -10.32 -6.69
C PRO A 250 17.26 -10.85 -5.69
N ASP A 251 16.85 -12.11 -5.83
CA ASP A 251 15.79 -12.70 -5.00
C ASP A 251 16.07 -12.60 -3.48
N ALA A 252 17.34 -12.77 -3.07
CA ALA A 252 17.71 -12.64 -1.66
C ALA A 252 17.54 -11.20 -1.14
N ASP A 253 17.96 -10.21 -1.94
CA ASP A 253 17.84 -8.80 -1.58
C ASP A 253 16.39 -8.35 -1.63
N PHE A 254 15.62 -8.85 -2.61
CA PHE A 254 14.18 -8.62 -2.68
C PHE A 254 13.46 -9.21 -1.44
N ALA A 255 13.86 -10.40 -1.00
CA ALA A 255 13.34 -11.01 0.20
C ALA A 255 13.70 -10.23 1.48
N ALA A 256 14.89 -9.64 1.53
CA ALA A 256 15.28 -8.79 2.66
C ALA A 256 14.46 -7.49 2.72
N VAL A 257 14.17 -6.86 1.57
CA VAL A 257 13.45 -5.58 1.52
C VAL A 257 11.93 -5.78 1.65
N TYR A 258 11.36 -6.78 0.97
CA TYR A 258 9.91 -6.94 0.80
C TYR A 258 9.34 -8.20 1.47
N GLY A 259 10.15 -8.93 2.21
CA GLY A 259 9.77 -10.22 2.81
C GLY A 259 8.95 -10.15 4.07
N TYR A 260 8.77 -8.96 4.61
CA TYR A 260 7.96 -8.71 5.80
C TYR A 260 7.01 -7.55 5.58
N GLU A 261 5.85 -7.61 6.23
CA GLU A 261 4.85 -6.54 6.27
C GLU A 261 4.47 -6.29 7.73
N TRP A 262 4.34 -5.03 8.12
CA TRP A 262 4.22 -4.61 9.51
C TRP A 262 2.95 -3.82 9.74
N TYR A 263 2.35 -4.05 10.93
CA TYR A 263 1.10 -3.41 11.31
C TYR A 263 1.11 -3.01 12.78
N ALA A 264 0.66 -1.79 13.08
CA ALA A 264 0.11 -1.47 14.37
C ALA A 264 -1.39 -1.82 14.37
N ARG A 265 -1.92 -2.26 15.53
CA ARG A 265 -3.30 -2.74 15.62
C ARG A 265 -4.11 -1.91 16.59
N ARG A 266 -5.33 -1.59 16.16
CA ARG A 266 -6.37 -1.01 17.02
C ARG A 266 -7.51 -1.99 17.15
N GLY A 267 -7.86 -2.35 18.37
CA GLY A 267 -8.92 -3.31 18.67
C GLY A 267 -8.42 -4.71 19.06
N PRO A 268 -9.30 -5.71 19.10
CA PRO A 268 -8.95 -7.08 19.46
C PRO A 268 -8.09 -7.76 18.39
N LEU A 269 -7.54 -8.94 18.72
CA LEU A 269 -6.89 -9.80 17.73
C LEU A 269 -7.84 -10.10 16.57
N GLY A 270 -7.32 -10.06 15.36
CA GLY A 270 -8.10 -10.21 14.13
C GLY A 270 -7.41 -11.07 13.08
N PRO A 271 -7.82 -10.96 11.81
CA PRO A 271 -7.35 -11.86 10.76
C PRO A 271 -5.83 -11.87 10.57
N ILE A 272 -5.18 -10.71 10.61
CA ILE A 272 -3.73 -10.61 10.34
C ILE A 272 -2.91 -11.25 11.48
N ASP A 273 -3.39 -11.18 12.72
CA ASP A 273 -2.70 -11.82 13.85
C ASP A 273 -2.59 -13.35 13.70
N THR A 274 -3.38 -13.97 12.83
CA THR A 274 -3.29 -15.41 12.56
C THR A 274 -2.20 -15.78 11.56
N LEU A 275 -1.55 -14.79 10.97
CA LEU A 275 -0.47 -14.94 9.97
C LEU A 275 0.93 -14.73 10.58
N THR A 276 1.01 -14.31 11.85
CA THR A 276 2.25 -14.00 12.58
C THR A 276 2.82 -15.22 13.32
#